data_1285fdf9d5e7e98ec7860b800c5c6e61
#
_entry.id   1285fdf9d5e7e98ec7860b800c5c6e61
#
_cell.length_a   1.000
_cell.length_b   1.000
_cell.length_c   1.000
_cell.angle_alpha   90.00
_cell.angle_beta   90.00
_cell.angle_gamma   90.00
#
_symmetry.space_group_name_H-M   'P 1'
#
loop_
_entity.id
_entity.type
_entity.pdbx_description
1 polymer ?
#
loop_
_entity_poly.entity_id
_entity_poly.type
_entity_poly.pdbx_seq_one_letter_code
_entity_poly.pdbx_strand_id
1 'polypeptide(L)'
;MPTAGQRVYVPITAKSVKGKMKVSNIGRTTIQNIDYTLSFNGRELASKHYIFPQALGHNDDAVVEVDVPPYTELGEDELIFTITKVNGERNNATISYANLPRITVTKVPKRRIAVEEYTAMWCRYCPTGIALMENLSHTFGDDFVGIAVHVDDPLTCWDYYSKAKGNRFPTVDMNRSHRLGYVLGVDEFKAEQEAGADMDLEVSAVWDESKNNITVTPVVTFRVSRDEAPYGFAYVLTEDGMTDSRWVQNNAYSGSHGDRGVTKEFDEIIDSPGEIRNLKNNFVAIAADGVKSARTGYLKAPIKADEAQSHTYVFKNINSKKVIQKKENLRVCVLLINTNTGKIENAAKCAISEFSTTAISSVSEGTRTAVEAERYTLDGRRITTPQKGINIVKYSDGRVSKEVVTD
;
A
#
# COMPACT_ATOMS: atom_id res chain seq x y z
N MET A 1 -32.05 1.50 6.43
CA MET A 1 -31.41 0.17 6.26
C MET A 1 -29.90 0.34 6.39
N PRO A 2 -29.23 -0.31 7.33
CA PRO A 2 -27.77 -0.30 7.39
C PRO A 2 -27.17 -1.29 6.40
N THR A 3 -25.96 -1.00 5.96
CA THR A 3 -25.16 -1.88 5.09
C THR A 3 -23.86 -2.24 5.81
N ALA A 4 -23.36 -3.46 5.60
CA ALA A 4 -22.12 -3.95 6.21
C ALA A 4 -20.99 -2.92 6.09
N GLY A 5 -20.34 -2.65 7.18
CA GLY A 5 -19.23 -1.71 7.26
C GLY A 5 -17.96 -2.27 6.66
N GLN A 6 -16.99 -1.39 6.37
CA GLN A 6 -15.63 -1.80 6.05
C GLN A 6 -14.95 -2.33 7.31
N ARG A 7 -13.89 -3.13 7.11
CA ARG A 7 -13.03 -3.65 8.20
C ARG A 7 -12.41 -2.48 8.98
N VAL A 8 -12.44 -2.58 10.30
CA VAL A 8 -11.91 -1.55 11.21
C VAL A 8 -10.74 -2.13 12.00
N TYR A 9 -9.53 -1.64 11.75
CA TYR A 9 -8.34 -2.02 12.51
C TYR A 9 -8.26 -1.20 13.80
N VAL A 10 -8.30 -1.88 14.94
CA VAL A 10 -8.34 -1.25 16.26
C VAL A 10 -7.10 -1.67 17.05
N PRO A 11 -6.19 -0.74 17.39
CA PRO A 11 -5.09 -1.07 18.31
C PRO A 11 -5.64 -1.55 19.66
N ILE A 12 -5.12 -2.66 20.16
CA ILE A 12 -5.57 -3.25 21.45
C ILE A 12 -5.43 -2.28 22.63
N THR A 13 -4.53 -1.31 22.51
CA THR A 13 -4.30 -0.26 23.52
C THR A 13 -5.19 0.98 23.35
N ALA A 14 -5.95 1.07 22.25
CA ALA A 14 -6.82 2.20 22.00
C ALA A 14 -8.11 2.10 22.83
N LYS A 15 -8.69 3.24 23.18
CA LYS A 15 -10.03 3.26 23.78
C LYS A 15 -11.11 2.86 22.75
N SER A 16 -11.03 3.44 21.58
CA SER A 16 -11.83 3.14 20.39
C SER A 16 -11.21 3.80 19.15
N VAL A 17 -11.63 3.38 17.97
CA VAL A 17 -11.40 4.05 16.70
C VAL A 17 -12.73 4.30 15.98
N LYS A 18 -12.76 5.20 15.00
CA LYS A 18 -13.96 5.45 14.20
C LYS A 18 -14.11 4.38 13.13
N GLY A 19 -15.25 3.66 13.17
CA GLY A 19 -15.75 2.85 12.07
C GLY A 19 -16.81 3.60 11.28
N LYS A 20 -17.06 3.18 10.04
CA LYS A 20 -18.04 3.82 9.15
C LYS A 20 -19.14 2.80 8.80
N MET A 21 -20.40 3.17 9.05
CA MET A 21 -21.56 2.39 8.64
C MET A 21 -22.38 3.21 7.65
N LYS A 22 -22.72 2.61 6.51
CA LYS A 22 -23.63 3.24 5.55
C LYS A 22 -25.08 2.99 5.97
N VAL A 23 -25.89 4.03 5.99
CA VAL A 23 -27.33 3.98 6.29
C VAL A 23 -28.09 4.55 5.10
N SER A 24 -29.01 3.75 4.54
CA SER A 24 -29.84 4.15 3.40
C SER A 24 -31.29 4.28 3.84
N ASN A 25 -31.97 5.34 3.42
CA ASN A 25 -33.41 5.49 3.57
C ASN A 25 -34.17 4.92 2.36
N ILE A 26 -34.63 3.69 2.48
CA ILE A 26 -35.45 3.04 1.43
C ILE A 26 -36.96 3.29 1.62
N GLY A 27 -37.32 3.96 2.72
CA GLY A 27 -38.73 4.33 3.04
C GLY A 27 -39.10 5.67 2.41
N ARG A 28 -40.37 6.03 2.52
CA ARG A 28 -40.92 7.30 2.03
C ARG A 28 -40.79 8.45 3.02
N THR A 29 -40.69 8.12 4.32
CA THR A 29 -40.60 9.12 5.40
C THR A 29 -39.17 9.61 5.48
N THR A 30 -38.99 10.92 5.49
CA THR A 30 -37.66 11.55 5.70
C THR A 30 -37.11 11.20 7.08
N ILE A 31 -35.85 10.79 7.15
CA ILE A 31 -35.16 10.41 8.39
C ILE A 31 -34.28 11.58 8.84
N GLN A 32 -34.55 12.08 10.07
CA GLN A 32 -33.77 13.15 10.70
C GLN A 32 -32.74 12.60 11.69
N ASN A 33 -33.10 11.51 12.39
CA ASN A 33 -32.27 10.88 13.41
C ASN A 33 -32.52 9.38 13.50
N ILE A 34 -31.57 8.69 14.09
CA ILE A 34 -31.65 7.27 14.44
C ILE A 34 -31.14 7.05 15.86
N ASP A 35 -31.71 6.07 16.58
CA ASP A 35 -31.03 5.43 17.68
C ASP A 35 -30.46 4.11 17.21
N TYR A 36 -29.21 3.84 17.58
CA TYR A 36 -28.54 2.60 17.23
C TYR A 36 -27.83 1.97 18.41
N THR A 37 -27.65 0.66 18.36
CA THR A 37 -26.78 -0.09 19.26
C THR A 37 -25.64 -0.72 18.50
N LEU A 38 -24.49 -0.87 19.19
CA LEU A 38 -23.35 -1.68 18.75
C LEU A 38 -23.23 -2.84 19.74
N SER A 39 -23.24 -4.08 19.24
CA SER A 39 -23.18 -5.28 20.09
C SER A 39 -22.16 -6.30 19.58
N PHE A 40 -21.70 -7.16 20.49
CA PHE A 40 -20.80 -8.26 20.22
C PHE A 40 -21.17 -9.46 21.10
N ASN A 41 -21.30 -10.65 20.48
CA ASN A 41 -21.70 -11.89 21.17
C ASN A 41 -22.95 -11.70 22.06
N GLY A 42 -23.96 -10.99 21.55
CA GLY A 42 -25.22 -10.73 22.26
C GLY A 42 -25.13 -9.68 23.37
N ARG A 43 -23.95 -9.12 23.65
CA ARG A 43 -23.79 -8.06 24.64
C ARG A 43 -23.74 -6.70 23.95
N GLU A 44 -24.56 -5.77 24.45
CA GLU A 44 -24.54 -4.38 24.02
C GLU A 44 -23.22 -3.71 24.52
N LEU A 45 -22.48 -3.10 23.59
CA LEU A 45 -21.25 -2.34 23.86
C LEU A 45 -21.52 -0.84 23.89
N ALA A 46 -22.46 -0.36 23.09
CA ALA A 46 -22.84 1.04 23.02
C ALA A 46 -24.28 1.19 22.55
N SER A 47 -24.97 2.24 23.06
CA SER A 47 -26.25 2.75 22.56
C SER A 47 -26.09 4.25 22.32
N LYS A 48 -26.49 4.73 21.15
CA LYS A 48 -26.25 6.11 20.71
C LYS A 48 -27.45 6.67 19.96
N HIS A 49 -27.68 7.96 20.14
CA HIS A 49 -28.51 8.78 19.29
C HIS A 49 -27.70 9.53 18.28
N TYR A 50 -28.07 9.48 16.98
CA TYR A 50 -27.35 10.14 15.87
C TYR A 50 -28.33 11.00 15.09
N ILE A 51 -28.02 12.28 14.96
CA ILE A 51 -28.77 13.26 14.17
C ILE A 51 -28.03 13.44 12.85
N PHE A 52 -28.71 13.23 11.72
CA PHE A 52 -28.12 13.45 10.41
C PHE A 52 -27.92 14.96 10.17
N PRO A 53 -26.74 15.39 9.72
CA PRO A 53 -26.48 16.81 9.37
C PRO A 53 -27.45 17.33 8.30
N GLN A 54 -27.86 16.45 7.39
CA GLN A 54 -28.93 16.66 6.41
C GLN A 54 -29.90 15.49 6.50
N ALA A 55 -31.20 15.81 6.60
CA ALA A 55 -32.23 14.79 6.66
C ALA A 55 -32.23 13.92 5.39
N LEU A 56 -32.37 12.60 5.56
CA LEU A 56 -32.34 11.63 4.46
C LEU A 56 -33.73 11.48 3.85
N GLY A 57 -33.90 11.94 2.63
CA GLY A 57 -35.05 11.67 1.78
C GLY A 57 -35.08 10.23 1.26
N HIS A 58 -36.10 9.89 0.46
CA HIS A 58 -36.21 8.57 -0.16
C HIS A 58 -35.03 8.28 -1.10
N ASN A 59 -34.37 7.14 -0.91
CA ASN A 59 -33.16 6.69 -1.59
C ASN A 59 -31.87 7.48 -1.27
N ASP A 60 -31.91 8.37 -0.27
CA ASP A 60 -30.68 9.00 0.21
C ASP A 60 -29.89 8.05 1.11
N ASP A 61 -28.58 8.26 1.09
CA ASP A 61 -27.60 7.53 1.90
C ASP A 61 -26.83 8.49 2.80
N ALA A 62 -26.40 8.02 3.97
CA ALA A 62 -25.43 8.70 4.81
C ALA A 62 -24.45 7.72 5.44
N VAL A 63 -23.28 8.24 5.78
CA VAL A 63 -22.28 7.50 6.57
C VAL A 63 -22.41 7.92 8.03
N VAL A 64 -22.60 6.94 8.92
CA VAL A 64 -22.64 7.11 10.36
C VAL A 64 -21.30 6.64 10.94
N GLU A 65 -20.58 7.54 11.61
CA GLU A 65 -19.38 7.17 12.35
C GLU A 65 -19.74 6.52 13.69
N VAL A 66 -19.16 5.37 13.95
CA VAL A 66 -19.36 4.61 15.18
C VAL A 66 -18.04 4.43 15.93
N ASP A 67 -18.09 4.50 17.27
CA ASP A 67 -16.92 4.24 18.11
C ASP A 67 -16.75 2.73 18.27
N VAL A 68 -15.67 2.18 17.69
CA VAL A 68 -15.35 0.74 17.71
C VAL A 68 -14.26 0.50 18.76
N PRO A 69 -14.59 -0.14 19.91
CA PRO A 69 -13.58 -0.51 20.89
C PRO A 69 -12.78 -1.73 20.43
N PRO A 70 -11.53 -1.92 20.92
CA PRO A 70 -10.82 -3.17 20.69
C PRO A 70 -11.51 -4.33 21.41
N TYR A 71 -11.21 -5.56 20.96
CA TYR A 71 -11.47 -6.75 21.76
C TYR A 71 -10.32 -6.99 22.73
N THR A 72 -10.50 -7.92 23.67
CA THR A 72 -9.51 -8.29 24.69
C THR A 72 -8.36 -9.13 24.13
N GLU A 73 -8.56 -9.74 22.96
CA GLU A 73 -7.62 -10.61 22.26
C GLU A 73 -7.37 -10.06 20.85
N LEU A 74 -6.17 -10.33 20.33
CA LEU A 74 -5.83 -10.03 18.94
C LEU A 74 -6.61 -10.94 17.99
N GLY A 75 -7.05 -10.40 16.86
CA GLY A 75 -7.75 -11.19 15.86
C GLY A 75 -8.91 -10.47 15.22
N GLU A 76 -9.68 -11.21 14.46
CA GLU A 76 -10.81 -10.75 13.66
C GLU A 76 -12.13 -11.24 14.27
N ASP A 77 -13.07 -10.33 14.43
CA ASP A 77 -14.44 -10.61 14.87
C ASP A 77 -15.43 -9.65 14.20
N GLU A 78 -16.72 -9.85 14.46
CA GLU A 78 -17.79 -9.05 13.88
C GLU A 78 -18.64 -8.40 14.96
N LEU A 79 -18.77 -7.09 14.90
CA LEU A 79 -19.75 -6.33 15.65
C LEU A 79 -21.08 -6.25 14.87
N ILE A 80 -22.19 -6.14 15.59
CA ILE A 80 -23.51 -5.93 15.00
C ILE A 80 -23.95 -4.50 15.29
N PHE A 81 -24.13 -3.72 14.22
CA PHE A 81 -24.73 -2.39 14.26
C PHE A 81 -26.23 -2.54 14.00
N THR A 82 -27.08 -2.12 14.95
CA THR A 82 -28.55 -2.25 14.86
C THR A 82 -29.21 -0.89 15.00
N ILE A 83 -30.02 -0.47 14.03
CA ILE A 83 -30.87 0.71 14.13
C ILE A 83 -32.16 0.31 14.90
N THR A 84 -32.30 0.83 16.11
CA THR A 84 -33.42 0.49 17.01
C THR A 84 -34.59 1.42 16.85
N LYS A 85 -34.35 2.73 16.58
CA LYS A 85 -35.38 3.74 16.33
C LYS A 85 -35.04 4.62 15.15
N VAL A 86 -36.07 5.16 14.52
CA VAL A 86 -36.01 6.15 13.45
C VAL A 86 -36.95 7.29 13.80
N ASN A 87 -36.47 8.54 13.86
CA ASN A 87 -37.25 9.71 14.28
C ASN A 87 -37.94 9.53 15.64
N GLY A 88 -37.32 8.82 16.58
CA GLY A 88 -37.86 8.53 17.90
C GLY A 88 -38.79 7.31 17.99
N GLU A 89 -39.30 6.84 16.88
CA GLU A 89 -40.19 5.68 16.80
C GLU A 89 -39.40 4.36 16.58
N ARG A 90 -39.97 3.23 17.05
CA ARG A 90 -39.37 1.90 16.85
C ARG A 90 -39.12 1.64 15.37
N ASN A 91 -37.92 1.19 15.04
CA ASN A 91 -37.59 0.81 13.67
C ASN A 91 -38.33 -0.48 13.26
N ASN A 92 -39.18 -0.40 12.26
CA ASN A 92 -39.98 -1.52 11.73
C ASN A 92 -39.42 -2.04 10.39
N ALA A 93 -38.21 -1.60 9.97
CA ALA A 93 -37.61 -2.09 8.74
C ALA A 93 -37.24 -3.58 8.85
N THR A 94 -37.47 -4.34 7.78
CA THR A 94 -37.09 -5.77 7.68
C THR A 94 -35.62 -6.00 7.93
N ILE A 95 -34.77 -5.08 7.44
CA ILE A 95 -33.33 -5.10 7.66
C ILE A 95 -32.98 -3.91 8.56
N SER A 96 -32.81 -4.19 9.84
CA SER A 96 -32.47 -3.20 10.86
C SER A 96 -31.02 -3.26 11.35
N TYR A 97 -30.27 -4.28 10.99
CA TYR A 97 -28.89 -4.49 11.41
C TYR A 97 -27.96 -4.80 10.25
N ALA A 98 -26.66 -4.61 10.48
CA ALA A 98 -25.59 -5.00 9.59
C ALA A 98 -24.29 -5.27 10.37
N ASN A 99 -23.41 -6.07 9.82
CA ASN A 99 -22.13 -6.42 10.43
C ASN A 99 -21.11 -5.31 10.21
N LEU A 100 -20.23 -5.13 11.20
CA LEU A 100 -19.07 -4.27 11.17
C LEU A 100 -17.85 -5.11 11.57
N PRO A 101 -17.05 -5.58 10.60
CA PRO A 101 -15.86 -6.38 10.89
C PRO A 101 -14.84 -5.56 11.68
N ARG A 102 -14.40 -6.09 12.83
CA ARG A 102 -13.38 -5.51 13.68
C ARG A 102 -12.13 -6.39 13.68
N ILE A 103 -10.96 -5.73 13.59
CA ILE A 103 -9.69 -6.41 13.64
C ILE A 103 -8.88 -5.78 14.76
N THR A 104 -8.76 -6.48 15.89
CA THR A 104 -7.94 -6.03 17.03
C THR A 104 -6.49 -6.41 16.78
N VAL A 105 -5.62 -5.42 16.75
CA VAL A 105 -4.20 -5.53 16.40
C VAL A 105 -3.31 -4.85 17.42
N THR A 106 -2.04 -5.20 17.46
CA THR A 106 -1.03 -4.49 18.28
C THR A 106 -0.74 -3.11 17.69
N LYS A 107 -0.70 -3.02 16.35
CA LYS A 107 -0.43 -1.81 15.58
C LYS A 107 -1.20 -1.88 14.26
N VAL A 108 -1.82 -0.76 13.87
CA VAL A 108 -2.44 -0.66 12.53
C VAL A 108 -1.37 -0.74 11.46
N PRO A 109 -1.47 -1.68 10.52
CA PRO A 109 -0.51 -1.80 9.43
C PRO A 109 -0.55 -0.59 8.50
N LYS A 110 0.61 -0.24 7.96
CA LYS A 110 0.68 0.78 6.91
C LYS A 110 0.25 0.16 5.58
N ARG A 111 -0.85 0.69 5.00
CA ARG A 111 -1.31 0.32 3.66
C ARG A 111 -0.66 1.23 2.63
N ARG A 112 0.09 0.64 1.69
CA ARG A 112 0.57 1.29 0.48
C ARG A 112 -0.12 0.67 -0.73
N ILE A 113 -0.41 1.49 -1.72
CA ILE A 113 -1.24 1.11 -2.87
C ILE A 113 -0.36 1.01 -4.12
N ALA A 114 -0.35 -0.15 -4.74
CA ALA A 114 0.28 -0.34 -6.04
C ALA A 114 -0.66 0.10 -7.17
N VAL A 115 -0.13 0.91 -8.08
CA VAL A 115 -0.84 1.34 -9.29
C VAL A 115 0.02 0.99 -10.51
N GLU A 116 -0.48 0.06 -11.33
CA GLU A 116 0.14 -0.38 -12.56
C GLU A 116 -0.54 0.33 -13.75
N GLU A 117 0.19 1.20 -14.43
CA GLU A 117 -0.24 1.83 -15.67
C GLU A 117 0.30 1.04 -16.86
N TYR A 118 -0.56 0.58 -17.77
CA TYR A 118 -0.18 0.03 -19.07
C TYR A 118 -0.30 1.12 -20.12
N THR A 119 0.84 1.51 -20.69
CA THR A 119 1.01 2.72 -21.47
C THR A 119 1.91 2.51 -22.69
N ALA A 120 1.95 3.51 -23.59
CA ALA A 120 2.87 3.56 -24.71
C ALA A 120 2.98 4.96 -25.30
N MET A 121 4.13 5.33 -25.83
CA MET A 121 4.34 6.64 -26.47
C MET A 121 3.51 6.84 -27.73
N TRP A 122 3.26 5.77 -28.50
CA TRP A 122 2.41 5.80 -29.69
C TRP A 122 0.92 5.95 -29.36
N CYS A 123 0.51 5.68 -28.12
CA CYS A 123 -0.87 5.75 -27.67
C CYS A 123 -1.26 7.21 -27.40
N ARG A 124 -2.08 7.81 -28.26
CA ARG A 124 -2.51 9.21 -28.15
C ARG A 124 -3.38 9.54 -26.93
N TYR A 125 -4.00 8.52 -26.30
CA TYR A 125 -4.84 8.67 -25.11
C TYR A 125 -4.09 8.40 -23.80
N CYS A 126 -2.89 7.87 -23.87
CA CYS A 126 -2.07 7.52 -22.68
C CYS A 126 -1.64 8.71 -21.81
N PRO A 127 -1.56 9.94 -22.30
CA PRO A 127 -1.28 11.10 -21.44
C PRO A 127 -2.24 11.27 -20.24
N THR A 128 -3.48 10.77 -20.31
CA THR A 128 -4.39 10.77 -19.14
C THR A 128 -3.92 9.83 -18.03
N GLY A 129 -3.38 8.67 -18.38
CA GLY A 129 -2.79 7.75 -17.41
C GLY A 129 -1.53 8.35 -16.77
N ILE A 130 -0.68 8.98 -17.57
CA ILE A 130 0.52 9.70 -17.08
C ILE A 130 0.11 10.77 -16.07
N ALA A 131 -0.88 11.63 -16.43
CA ALA A 131 -1.37 12.68 -15.53
C ALA A 131 -1.97 12.11 -14.23
N LEU A 132 -2.72 11.00 -14.32
CA LEU A 132 -3.27 10.32 -13.15
C LEU A 132 -2.17 9.79 -12.21
N MET A 133 -1.14 9.12 -12.77
CA MET A 133 -0.01 8.59 -11.99
C MET A 133 0.75 9.71 -11.27
N GLU A 134 1.01 10.84 -11.95
CA GLU A 134 1.66 12.02 -11.37
C GLU A 134 0.80 12.62 -10.25
N ASN A 135 -0.51 12.82 -10.48
CA ASN A 135 -1.43 13.34 -9.48
C ASN A 135 -1.48 12.47 -8.22
N LEU A 136 -1.59 11.14 -8.38
CA LEU A 136 -1.57 10.20 -7.26
C LEU A 136 -0.23 10.25 -6.50
N SER A 137 0.88 10.34 -7.23
CA SER A 137 2.21 10.47 -6.63
C SER A 137 2.37 11.75 -5.82
N HIS A 138 1.93 12.90 -6.35
CA HIS A 138 1.98 14.18 -5.65
C HIS A 138 1.06 14.19 -4.43
N THR A 139 -0.12 13.57 -4.53
CA THR A 139 -1.12 13.58 -3.45
C THR A 139 -0.75 12.63 -2.31
N PHE A 140 -0.23 11.44 -2.61
CA PHE A 140 -0.05 10.37 -1.62
C PHE A 140 1.41 10.01 -1.31
N GLY A 141 2.38 10.54 -2.06
CA GLY A 141 3.81 10.38 -1.78
C GLY A 141 4.25 8.94 -1.61
N ASP A 142 4.71 8.58 -0.41
CA ASP A 142 5.23 7.24 -0.11
C ASP A 142 4.15 6.15 -0.06
N ASP A 143 2.88 6.51 0.06
CA ASP A 143 1.79 5.55 0.08
C ASP A 143 1.38 5.08 -1.32
N PHE A 144 1.81 5.83 -2.36
CA PHE A 144 1.65 5.46 -3.76
C PHE A 144 2.88 4.70 -4.27
N VAL A 145 2.68 3.50 -4.84
CA VAL A 145 3.70 2.68 -5.49
C VAL A 145 3.36 2.56 -6.97
N GLY A 146 3.87 3.50 -7.78
CA GLY A 146 3.60 3.59 -9.21
C GLY A 146 4.51 2.70 -10.05
N ILE A 147 3.95 2.07 -11.08
CA ILE A 147 4.66 1.25 -12.07
C ILE A 147 4.07 1.56 -13.44
N ALA A 148 4.81 2.26 -14.30
CA ALA A 148 4.44 2.52 -15.68
C ALA A 148 5.05 1.44 -16.60
N VAL A 149 4.19 0.65 -17.22
CA VAL A 149 4.56 -0.49 -18.07
C VAL A 149 4.37 -0.10 -19.52
N HIS A 150 5.46 0.27 -20.17
CA HIS A 150 5.51 0.61 -21.58
C HIS A 150 5.46 -0.63 -22.48
N VAL A 151 4.78 -0.52 -23.63
CA VAL A 151 4.61 -1.61 -24.60
C VAL A 151 4.88 -1.10 -26.02
N ASP A 152 5.74 -1.83 -26.75
CA ASP A 152 6.08 -1.58 -28.15
C ASP A 152 6.59 -0.16 -28.42
N ASP A 153 7.40 0.37 -27.50
CA ASP A 153 8.09 1.64 -27.59
C ASP A 153 9.51 1.52 -26.96
N PRO A 154 10.35 2.59 -27.00
CA PRO A 154 11.72 2.52 -26.48
C PRO A 154 11.85 2.16 -24.99
N LEU A 155 10.79 2.33 -24.18
CA LEU A 155 10.76 2.02 -22.75
C LEU A 155 10.17 0.65 -22.42
N THR A 156 9.93 -0.19 -23.42
CA THR A 156 9.31 -1.51 -23.24
C THR A 156 10.06 -2.37 -22.24
N CYS A 157 9.39 -2.76 -21.16
CA CYS A 157 9.89 -3.74 -20.19
C CYS A 157 9.49 -5.16 -20.61
N TRP A 158 10.44 -5.92 -21.18
CA TRP A 158 10.19 -7.26 -21.70
C TRP A 158 9.78 -8.27 -20.60
N ASP A 159 10.23 -8.07 -19.37
CA ASP A 159 9.85 -8.92 -18.23
C ASP A 159 8.34 -8.76 -17.87
N TYR A 160 7.76 -7.59 -18.22
CA TYR A 160 6.34 -7.28 -18.02
C TYR A 160 5.49 -7.53 -19.27
N TYR A 161 6.12 -7.63 -20.45
CA TYR A 161 5.44 -7.59 -21.76
C TYR A 161 4.27 -8.57 -21.88
N SER A 162 4.46 -9.82 -21.45
CA SER A 162 3.41 -10.85 -21.56
C SER A 162 2.16 -10.56 -20.71
N LYS A 163 2.29 -9.77 -19.64
CA LYS A 163 1.17 -9.31 -18.81
C LYS A 163 0.50 -8.07 -19.40
N ALA A 164 1.30 -7.19 -20.01
CA ALA A 164 0.84 -5.92 -20.56
C ALA A 164 0.17 -6.07 -21.94
N LYS A 165 0.71 -6.96 -22.79
CA LYS A 165 0.22 -7.19 -24.16
C LYS A 165 -1.22 -7.65 -24.15
N GLY A 166 -2.06 -6.97 -24.94
CA GLY A 166 -3.49 -7.27 -25.07
C GLY A 166 -4.41 -6.42 -24.18
N ASN A 167 -3.85 -5.60 -23.31
CA ASN A 167 -4.63 -4.56 -22.62
C ASN A 167 -5.06 -3.46 -23.60
N ARG A 168 -6.09 -2.71 -23.23
CA ARG A 168 -6.39 -1.41 -23.86
C ARG A 168 -5.46 -0.35 -23.23
N PHE A 169 -5.09 0.66 -24.00
CA PHE A 169 -4.19 1.71 -23.53
C PHE A 169 -4.90 3.08 -23.54
N PRO A 170 -4.75 3.89 -22.47
CA PRO A 170 -4.16 3.50 -21.19
C PRO A 170 -5.06 2.56 -20.40
N THR A 171 -4.47 1.73 -19.58
CA THR A 171 -5.14 1.02 -18.49
C THR A 171 -4.38 1.32 -17.20
N VAL A 172 -5.08 1.75 -16.16
CA VAL A 172 -4.51 2.02 -14.84
C VAL A 172 -5.23 1.13 -13.83
N ASP A 173 -4.52 0.13 -13.32
CA ASP A 173 -5.06 -0.85 -12.39
C ASP A 173 -4.47 -0.61 -10.98
N MET A 174 -5.35 -0.43 -10.00
CA MET A 174 -5.01 -0.29 -8.58
C MET A 174 -5.11 -1.65 -7.88
N ASN A 175 -4.02 -2.09 -7.26
CA ASN A 175 -3.88 -3.37 -6.53
C ASN A 175 -4.38 -4.59 -7.32
N ARG A 176 -4.45 -4.53 -8.68
CA ARG A 176 -5.00 -5.59 -9.55
C ARG A 176 -6.44 -5.97 -9.20
N SER A 177 -7.16 -5.10 -8.53
CA SER A 177 -8.53 -5.32 -8.06
C SER A 177 -9.51 -4.26 -8.57
N HIS A 178 -9.02 -3.09 -8.91
CA HIS A 178 -9.84 -1.97 -9.33
C HIS A 178 -9.18 -1.18 -10.46
N ARG A 179 -9.94 -0.94 -11.54
CA ARG A 179 -9.49 -0.11 -12.65
C ARG A 179 -9.86 1.34 -12.37
N LEU A 180 -8.87 2.21 -12.33
CA LEU A 180 -9.08 3.64 -12.15
C LEU A 180 -9.60 4.28 -13.43
N GLY A 181 -10.48 5.26 -13.26
CA GLY A 181 -10.93 6.13 -14.35
C GLY A 181 -9.80 7.08 -14.79
N TYR A 182 -9.93 7.60 -16.01
CA TYR A 182 -8.97 8.58 -16.53
C TYR A 182 -8.96 9.81 -15.60
N VAL A 183 -7.83 10.35 -15.27
CA VAL A 183 -7.59 11.59 -14.50
C VAL A 183 -8.23 11.68 -13.11
N LEU A 184 -9.23 10.86 -12.79
CA LEU A 184 -9.86 10.75 -11.46
C LEU A 184 -9.39 9.44 -10.82
N GLY A 185 -9.13 9.42 -9.56
CA GLY A 185 -8.64 8.22 -8.86
C GLY A 185 -8.26 8.50 -7.41
N VAL A 186 -8.33 9.78 -7.01
CA VAL A 186 -7.95 10.20 -5.65
C VAL A 186 -8.90 9.62 -4.61
N ASP A 187 -10.20 9.64 -4.87
CA ASP A 187 -11.19 9.15 -3.91
C ASP A 187 -11.18 7.62 -3.83
N GLU A 188 -11.01 6.93 -4.97
CA GLU A 188 -10.83 5.48 -5.01
C GLU A 188 -9.55 5.05 -4.29
N PHE A 189 -8.45 5.80 -4.46
CA PHE A 189 -7.20 5.54 -3.77
C PHE A 189 -7.35 5.71 -2.25
N LYS A 190 -8.02 6.79 -1.79
CA LYS A 190 -8.33 7.01 -0.37
C LYS A 190 -9.19 5.88 0.20
N ALA A 191 -10.24 5.47 -0.53
CA ALA A 191 -11.11 4.38 -0.10
C ALA A 191 -10.34 3.07 0.06
N GLU A 192 -9.43 2.75 -0.88
CA GLU A 192 -8.57 1.58 -0.81
C GLU A 192 -7.55 1.68 0.33
N GLN A 193 -7.01 2.87 0.61
CA GLN A 193 -6.11 3.12 1.74
C GLN A 193 -6.85 2.95 3.08
N GLU A 194 -8.07 3.49 3.20
CA GLU A 194 -8.93 3.36 4.39
C GLU A 194 -9.36 1.92 4.65
N ALA A 195 -9.46 1.08 3.61
CA ALA A 195 -9.75 -0.35 3.77
C ALA A 195 -8.66 -1.10 4.56
N GLY A 196 -7.47 -0.51 4.69
CA GLY A 196 -6.35 -1.05 5.47
C GLY A 196 -5.72 -2.30 4.87
N ALA A 197 -4.82 -2.91 5.61
CA ALA A 197 -4.12 -4.15 5.26
C ALA A 197 -3.92 -5.03 6.50
N ASP A 198 -3.79 -6.34 6.30
CA ASP A 198 -3.52 -7.28 7.42
C ASP A 198 -2.04 -7.32 7.81
N MET A 199 -1.16 -6.67 7.05
CA MET A 199 0.28 -6.74 7.25
C MET A 199 0.99 -5.44 6.88
N ASP A 200 2.09 -5.17 7.57
CA ASP A 200 3.11 -4.24 7.10
C ASP A 200 4.01 -4.93 6.06
N LEU A 201 4.42 -4.20 5.05
CA LEU A 201 5.46 -4.59 4.10
C LEU A 201 6.51 -3.49 4.06
N GLU A 202 7.73 -3.83 4.46
CA GLU A 202 8.89 -2.96 4.34
C GLU A 202 9.87 -3.55 3.33
N VAL A 203 10.67 -2.71 2.71
CA VAL A 203 11.67 -3.13 1.73
C VAL A 203 12.96 -2.33 1.89
N SER A 204 14.08 -3.02 1.76
CA SER A 204 15.39 -2.40 1.57
C SER A 204 16.06 -2.95 0.32
N ALA A 205 16.90 -2.14 -0.32
CA ALA A 205 17.65 -2.53 -1.50
C ALA A 205 19.06 -1.94 -1.45
N VAL A 206 20.05 -2.76 -1.81
CA VAL A 206 21.47 -2.40 -1.74
C VAL A 206 22.17 -2.84 -3.01
N TRP A 207 22.99 -1.96 -3.59
CA TRP A 207 23.91 -2.31 -4.67
C TRP A 207 24.97 -3.31 -4.21
N ASP A 208 25.46 -4.14 -5.12
CA ASP A 208 26.75 -4.76 -4.92
C ASP A 208 27.88 -3.74 -5.19
N GLU A 209 29.13 -4.09 -4.84
CA GLU A 209 30.30 -3.23 -5.04
C GLU A 209 30.48 -2.79 -6.51
N SER A 210 30.13 -3.67 -7.45
CA SER A 210 30.25 -3.40 -8.89
C SER A 210 29.10 -2.55 -9.45
N LYS A 211 28.07 -2.25 -8.66
CA LYS A 211 26.79 -1.63 -9.08
C LYS A 211 26.15 -2.35 -10.27
N ASN A 212 26.25 -3.68 -10.27
CA ASN A 212 25.67 -4.53 -11.32
C ASN A 212 24.55 -5.44 -10.82
N ASN A 213 24.47 -5.66 -9.50
CA ASN A 213 23.38 -6.42 -8.90
C ASN A 213 22.76 -5.62 -7.76
N ILE A 214 21.46 -5.80 -7.54
CA ILE A 214 20.72 -5.16 -6.47
C ILE A 214 20.14 -6.26 -5.59
N THR A 215 20.58 -6.32 -4.34
CA THR A 215 20.01 -7.18 -3.32
C THR A 215 18.81 -6.52 -2.70
N VAL A 216 17.64 -7.16 -2.76
CA VAL A 216 16.36 -6.67 -2.25
C VAL A 216 15.91 -7.55 -1.09
N THR A 217 15.58 -6.93 0.03
CA THR A 217 15.11 -7.63 1.24
C THR A 217 13.75 -7.09 1.65
N PRO A 218 12.63 -7.72 1.24
CA PRO A 218 11.32 -7.46 1.82
C PRO A 218 11.21 -8.05 3.21
N VAL A 219 10.49 -7.34 4.08
CA VAL A 219 10.09 -7.78 5.42
C VAL A 219 8.58 -7.64 5.53
N VAL A 220 7.89 -8.75 5.80
CA VAL A 220 6.44 -8.76 6.00
C VAL A 220 6.14 -9.08 7.45
N THR A 221 5.30 -8.26 8.09
CA THR A 221 4.82 -8.50 9.45
C THR A 221 3.30 -8.49 9.44
N PHE A 222 2.70 -9.66 9.54
CA PHE A 222 1.25 -9.79 9.65
C PHE A 222 0.80 -9.37 11.05
N ARG A 223 -0.34 -8.69 11.12
CA ARG A 223 -0.95 -8.29 12.40
C ARG A 223 -2.08 -9.22 12.84
N VAL A 224 -2.43 -10.17 11.98
CA VAL A 224 -3.43 -11.21 12.24
C VAL A 224 -2.81 -12.57 11.92
N SER A 225 -3.00 -13.52 12.80
CA SER A 225 -2.54 -14.92 12.58
C SER A 225 -3.39 -15.59 11.51
N ARG A 226 -2.76 -16.44 10.69
CA ARG A 226 -3.41 -17.23 9.62
C ARG A 226 -2.81 -18.62 9.58
N ASP A 227 -3.64 -19.65 9.35
CA ASP A 227 -3.18 -21.02 9.22
C ASP A 227 -2.44 -21.27 7.91
N GLU A 228 -2.77 -20.49 6.87
CA GLU A 228 -2.19 -20.58 5.53
C GLU A 228 -1.41 -19.31 5.18
N ALA A 229 -0.48 -19.43 4.22
CA ALA A 229 0.30 -18.33 3.68
C ALA A 229 0.17 -18.27 2.14
N PRO A 230 -1.01 -17.98 1.57
CA PRO A 230 -1.23 -17.95 0.14
C PRO A 230 -0.69 -16.65 -0.48
N TYR A 231 0.56 -16.34 -0.21
CA TYR A 231 1.19 -15.10 -0.66
C TYR A 231 2.46 -15.38 -1.44
N GLY A 232 2.71 -14.48 -2.38
CA GLY A 232 3.96 -14.46 -3.15
C GLY A 232 4.37 -13.02 -3.43
N PHE A 233 5.59 -12.86 -3.91
CA PHE A 233 6.16 -11.56 -4.21
C PHE A 233 6.29 -11.34 -5.71
N ALA A 234 6.14 -10.09 -6.13
CA ALA A 234 6.68 -9.57 -7.37
C ALA A 234 7.65 -8.42 -7.07
N TYR A 235 8.69 -8.34 -7.86
CA TYR A 235 9.75 -7.35 -7.77
C TYR A 235 9.77 -6.55 -9.05
N VAL A 236 9.80 -5.23 -8.94
CA VAL A 236 9.90 -4.34 -10.09
C VAL A 236 10.98 -3.31 -9.81
N LEU A 237 11.90 -3.17 -10.75
CA LEU A 237 12.85 -2.07 -10.80
C LEU A 237 12.26 -1.00 -11.69
N THR A 238 12.10 0.21 -11.18
CA THR A 238 11.61 1.37 -11.93
C THR A 238 12.67 2.47 -12.01
N GLU A 239 12.56 3.34 -13.02
CA GLU A 239 13.37 4.56 -13.14
C GLU A 239 12.45 5.77 -13.29
N ASP A 240 12.80 6.86 -12.59
CA ASP A 240 12.10 8.14 -12.66
C ASP A 240 12.87 9.15 -13.52
N GLY A 241 12.13 10.07 -14.16
CA GLY A 241 12.68 11.20 -14.88
C GLY A 241 13.37 10.85 -16.21
N MET A 242 13.00 9.72 -16.82
CA MET A 242 13.55 9.29 -18.10
C MET A 242 13.06 10.19 -19.24
N THR A 243 13.96 10.66 -20.08
CA THR A 243 13.65 11.55 -21.21
C THR A 243 14.66 11.39 -22.34
N ASP A 244 14.21 11.56 -23.58
CA ASP A 244 15.05 11.60 -24.77
C ASP A 244 14.35 12.46 -25.85
N SER A 245 15.10 13.29 -26.55
CA SER A 245 14.55 14.18 -27.59
C SER A 245 13.94 13.44 -28.79
N ARG A 246 14.32 12.16 -28.98
CA ARG A 246 13.79 11.27 -30.02
C ARG A 246 12.47 10.63 -29.60
N TRP A 247 12.13 10.63 -28.32
CA TRP A 247 10.88 10.07 -27.81
C TRP A 247 9.76 11.07 -28.03
N VAL A 248 8.66 10.57 -28.58
CA VAL A 248 7.50 11.38 -28.92
C VAL A 248 6.27 10.72 -28.31
N GLN A 249 5.70 11.35 -27.32
CA GLN A 249 4.40 10.95 -26.77
C GLN A 249 3.29 11.61 -27.60
N ASN A 250 2.48 10.81 -28.26
CA ASN A 250 1.27 11.28 -28.94
C ASN A 250 0.25 11.78 -27.90
N ASN A 251 -0.41 12.91 -28.19
CA ASN A 251 -1.35 13.56 -27.27
C ASN A 251 -2.63 13.97 -27.98
N ALA A 252 -3.73 13.25 -27.70
CA ALA A 252 -5.05 13.56 -28.24
C ALA A 252 -5.74 14.75 -27.52
N TYR A 253 -5.21 15.17 -26.37
CA TYR A 253 -5.83 16.18 -25.52
C TYR A 253 -5.27 17.59 -25.73
N SER A 254 -4.32 17.75 -26.62
CA SER A 254 -3.77 19.07 -26.97
C SER A 254 -4.88 20.05 -27.33
N GLY A 255 -4.99 21.15 -26.58
CA GLY A 255 -6.02 22.19 -26.78
C GLY A 255 -7.45 21.81 -26.39
N SER A 256 -7.66 20.68 -25.68
CA SER A 256 -9.00 20.24 -25.20
C SER A 256 -9.45 21.06 -23.98
N HIS A 257 -9.61 22.37 -24.15
CA HIS A 257 -9.87 23.31 -23.05
C HIS A 257 -11.16 23.04 -22.26
N GLY A 258 -12.13 22.28 -22.82
CA GLY A 258 -13.35 21.87 -22.12
C GLY A 258 -13.11 20.87 -20.97
N ASP A 259 -11.94 20.23 -20.95
CA ASP A 259 -11.56 19.22 -19.95
C ASP A 259 -10.65 19.81 -18.85
N ARG A 260 -10.41 21.12 -18.85
CA ARG A 260 -9.55 21.79 -17.87
C ARG A 260 -10.16 21.84 -16.47
N GLY A 261 -9.26 21.93 -15.47
CA GLY A 261 -9.61 22.09 -14.06
C GLY A 261 -9.92 20.78 -13.34
N VAL A 262 -9.65 19.62 -13.98
CA VAL A 262 -9.79 18.31 -13.35
C VAL A 262 -8.60 18.06 -12.41
N THR A 263 -7.38 18.13 -12.94
CA THR A 263 -6.12 18.10 -12.15
C THR A 263 -5.08 19.00 -12.82
N LYS A 264 -4.12 19.49 -12.04
CA LYS A 264 -3.01 20.31 -12.57
C LYS A 264 -2.20 19.53 -13.61
N GLU A 265 -1.92 18.26 -13.34
CA GLU A 265 -1.14 17.38 -14.20
C GLU A 265 -1.84 17.14 -15.55
N PHE A 266 -3.18 17.06 -15.53
CA PHE A 266 -3.94 16.94 -16.77
C PHE A 266 -4.02 18.26 -17.55
N ASP A 267 -4.11 19.39 -16.86
CA ASP A 267 -4.03 20.71 -17.49
C ASP A 267 -2.69 20.92 -18.23
N GLU A 268 -1.58 20.44 -17.67
CA GLU A 268 -0.26 20.44 -18.31
C GLU A 268 -0.24 19.62 -19.61
N ILE A 269 -0.96 18.49 -19.65
CA ILE A 269 -1.14 17.67 -20.87
C ILE A 269 -1.99 18.43 -21.92
N ILE A 270 -3.06 19.10 -21.50
CA ILE A 270 -3.91 19.90 -22.41
C ILE A 270 -3.13 21.06 -23.04
N ASP A 271 -2.24 21.68 -22.28
CA ASP A 271 -1.37 22.77 -22.74
C ASP A 271 -0.20 22.30 -23.62
N SER A 272 0.08 21.01 -23.60
CA SER A 272 1.15 20.42 -24.39
C SER A 272 0.73 20.19 -25.85
N PRO A 273 1.66 20.18 -26.81
CA PRO A 273 1.35 19.93 -28.22
C PRO A 273 0.83 18.51 -28.45
N GLY A 274 0.25 18.25 -29.66
CA GLY A 274 -0.24 16.94 -30.08
C GLY A 274 0.84 15.86 -30.16
N GLU A 275 2.11 16.28 -30.23
CA GLU A 275 3.31 15.45 -30.08
C GLU A 275 4.19 16.06 -29.00
N ILE A 276 4.24 15.41 -27.82
CA ILE A 276 5.04 15.91 -26.70
C ILE A 276 6.44 15.30 -26.81
N ARG A 277 7.44 16.17 -26.94
CA ARG A 277 8.88 15.82 -26.93
C ARG A 277 9.48 16.19 -25.58
N ASN A 278 10.53 15.46 -25.20
CA ASN A 278 11.21 15.64 -23.91
C ASN A 278 10.27 15.47 -22.68
N LEU A 279 9.17 14.73 -22.84
CA LEU A 279 8.35 14.32 -21.70
C LEU A 279 9.21 13.57 -20.70
N LYS A 280 9.09 13.90 -19.43
CA LYS A 280 9.70 13.11 -18.34
C LYS A 280 8.78 11.94 -18.05
N ASN A 281 9.29 10.73 -18.23
CA ASN A 281 8.58 9.51 -17.90
C ASN A 281 9.02 9.04 -16.50
N ASN A 282 8.09 8.97 -15.57
CA ASN A 282 8.33 8.50 -14.21
C ASN A 282 7.76 7.09 -14.02
N PHE A 283 8.18 6.41 -12.97
CA PHE A 283 7.74 5.06 -12.59
C PHE A 283 7.99 3.97 -13.66
N VAL A 284 8.86 4.23 -14.63
CA VAL A 284 9.08 3.36 -15.80
C VAL A 284 9.65 2.01 -15.37
N ALA A 285 8.93 0.93 -15.64
CA ALA A 285 9.40 -0.42 -15.36
C ALA A 285 10.60 -0.78 -16.23
N ILE A 286 11.73 -1.10 -15.62
CA ILE A 286 13.01 -1.45 -16.26
C ILE A 286 13.26 -2.97 -16.26
N ALA A 287 12.97 -3.60 -15.15
CA ALA A 287 13.09 -5.03 -14.94
C ALA A 287 12.02 -5.50 -13.96
N ALA A 288 11.57 -6.73 -14.11
CA ALA A 288 10.59 -7.30 -13.20
C ALA A 288 10.74 -8.82 -13.07
N ASP A 289 10.29 -9.34 -11.92
CA ASP A 289 10.13 -10.76 -11.69
C ASP A 289 8.89 -11.01 -10.84
N GLY A 290 8.23 -12.15 -11.04
CA GLY A 290 7.03 -12.52 -10.30
C GLY A 290 5.76 -11.77 -10.72
N VAL A 291 5.80 -10.86 -11.68
CA VAL A 291 4.64 -10.01 -12.06
C VAL A 291 3.52 -10.77 -12.74
N LYS A 292 3.84 -11.84 -13.46
CA LYS A 292 2.86 -12.73 -14.12
C LYS A 292 2.44 -13.85 -13.17
N SER A 293 3.38 -14.41 -12.44
CA SER A 293 3.17 -15.47 -11.44
C SER A 293 4.04 -15.14 -10.25
N ALA A 294 3.42 -14.79 -9.13
CA ALA A 294 4.11 -14.37 -7.93
C ALA A 294 5.12 -15.44 -7.45
N ARG A 295 6.25 -15.02 -6.96
CA ARG A 295 7.28 -15.88 -6.37
C ARG A 295 6.82 -16.34 -4.99
N THR A 296 6.53 -17.62 -4.84
CA THR A 296 5.98 -18.25 -3.64
C THR A 296 7.05 -19.02 -2.85
N GLY A 297 6.67 -19.54 -1.67
CA GLY A 297 7.53 -20.37 -0.82
C GLY A 297 8.43 -19.59 0.14
N TYR A 298 8.35 -18.28 0.15
CA TYR A 298 9.14 -17.42 1.05
C TYR A 298 8.43 -17.09 2.35
N LEU A 299 7.09 -17.03 2.34
CA LEU A 299 6.30 -16.88 3.55
C LEU A 299 5.82 -18.26 4.01
N LYS A 300 6.05 -18.56 5.28
CA LYS A 300 5.79 -19.85 5.88
C LYS A 300 4.47 -19.82 6.66
N ALA A 301 3.71 -20.89 6.54
CA ALA A 301 2.55 -21.18 7.38
C ALA A 301 2.94 -22.02 8.61
N PRO A 302 2.21 -21.90 9.74
CA PRO A 302 1.20 -20.88 9.99
C PRO A 302 1.83 -19.48 10.14
N ILE A 303 1.12 -18.47 9.68
CA ILE A 303 1.48 -17.07 9.93
C ILE A 303 1.10 -16.73 11.36
N LYS A 304 2.04 -16.19 12.13
CA LYS A 304 1.78 -15.69 13.47
C LYS A 304 1.77 -14.17 13.47
N ALA A 305 0.81 -13.59 14.17
CA ALA A 305 0.72 -12.14 14.33
C ALA A 305 2.02 -11.61 14.96
N ASP A 306 2.49 -10.46 14.42
CA ASP A 306 3.67 -9.74 14.87
C ASP A 306 5.03 -10.45 14.70
N GLU A 307 5.05 -11.64 14.08
CA GLU A 307 6.29 -12.29 13.67
C GLU A 307 6.68 -11.85 12.26
N ALA A 308 7.84 -11.18 12.14
CA ALA A 308 8.36 -10.74 10.86
C ALA A 308 8.93 -11.92 10.06
N GLN A 309 8.61 -11.98 8.78
CA GLN A 309 9.19 -12.92 7.82
C GLN A 309 9.89 -12.14 6.71
N SER A 310 11.09 -12.58 6.33
CA SER A 310 11.88 -11.93 5.28
C SER A 310 12.59 -12.95 4.42
N HIS A 311 13.01 -12.52 3.24
CA HIS A 311 13.90 -13.27 2.37
C HIS A 311 14.70 -12.32 1.50
N THR A 312 15.57 -12.84 0.65
CA THR A 312 16.41 -12.03 -0.23
C THR A 312 16.13 -12.39 -1.69
N TYR A 313 15.95 -11.35 -2.51
CA TYR A 313 15.88 -11.43 -3.96
C TYR A 313 17.01 -10.59 -4.58
N VAL A 314 17.53 -11.00 -5.75
CA VAL A 314 18.62 -10.26 -6.40
C VAL A 314 18.25 -9.98 -7.85
N PHE A 315 18.16 -8.69 -8.21
CA PHE A 315 18.21 -8.27 -9.60
C PHE A 315 19.67 -8.36 -10.08
N LYS A 316 19.89 -9.17 -11.12
CA LYS A 316 21.24 -9.42 -11.65
C LYS A 316 21.46 -8.69 -12.98
N ASN A 317 22.75 -8.39 -13.27
CA ASN A 317 23.20 -7.87 -14.56
C ASN A 317 22.52 -6.56 -14.97
N ILE A 318 22.34 -5.65 -14.02
CA ILE A 318 21.67 -4.35 -14.26
C ILE A 318 22.39 -3.56 -15.35
N ASN A 319 23.73 -3.66 -15.45
CA ASN A 319 24.51 -3.00 -16.49
C ASN A 319 24.17 -3.46 -17.92
N SER A 320 23.49 -4.60 -18.08
CA SER A 320 23.00 -5.06 -19.38
C SER A 320 21.72 -4.34 -19.84
N LYS A 321 20.98 -3.70 -18.92
CA LYS A 321 19.75 -2.95 -19.21
C LYS A 321 20.10 -1.59 -19.82
N LYS A 322 20.28 -1.53 -21.13
CA LYS A 322 20.73 -0.33 -21.85
C LYS A 322 19.76 0.85 -21.83
N VAL A 323 18.53 0.62 -21.43
CA VAL A 323 17.49 1.65 -21.30
C VAL A 323 17.73 2.54 -20.07
N ILE A 324 18.42 2.05 -19.03
CA ILE A 324 18.70 2.82 -17.81
C ILE A 324 19.50 4.08 -18.17
N GLN A 325 18.99 5.22 -17.76
CA GLN A 325 19.66 6.52 -17.95
C GLN A 325 20.45 6.94 -16.70
N LYS A 326 19.84 6.78 -15.51
CA LYS A 326 20.45 7.25 -14.25
C LYS A 326 20.20 6.25 -13.13
N LYS A 327 21.25 5.60 -12.64
CA LYS A 327 21.14 4.61 -11.55
C LYS A 327 20.61 5.21 -10.24
N GLU A 328 20.88 6.46 -9.97
CA GLU A 328 20.39 7.19 -8.80
C GLU A 328 18.86 7.40 -8.80
N ASN A 329 18.24 7.36 -9.98
CA ASN A 329 16.79 7.48 -10.15
C ASN A 329 16.06 6.14 -10.09
N LEU A 330 16.81 5.03 -9.98
CA LEU A 330 16.21 3.71 -9.82
C LEU A 330 15.53 3.57 -8.47
N ARG A 331 14.35 2.91 -8.47
CA ARG A 331 13.60 2.51 -7.30
C ARG A 331 13.26 1.03 -7.38
N VAL A 332 13.27 0.37 -6.24
CA VAL A 332 12.77 -1.00 -6.13
C VAL A 332 11.35 -0.94 -5.58
N CYS A 333 10.41 -1.56 -6.29
CA CYS A 333 9.05 -1.80 -5.84
C CYS A 333 8.86 -3.29 -5.55
N VAL A 334 8.25 -3.61 -4.41
CA VAL A 334 7.89 -4.97 -4.02
C VAL A 334 6.38 -5.03 -3.83
N LEU A 335 5.76 -6.02 -4.47
CA LEU A 335 4.31 -6.26 -4.41
C LEU A 335 4.07 -7.57 -3.68
N LEU A 336 3.28 -7.54 -2.60
CA LEU A 336 2.81 -8.74 -1.92
C LEU A 336 1.47 -9.15 -2.52
N ILE A 337 1.44 -10.30 -3.18
CA ILE A 337 0.31 -10.78 -3.96
C ILE A 337 -0.32 -11.97 -3.27
N ASN A 338 -1.64 -11.92 -3.07
CA ASN A 338 -2.43 -13.07 -2.67
C ASN A 338 -2.59 -14.00 -3.87
N THR A 339 -2.04 -15.20 -3.79
CA THR A 339 -1.99 -16.16 -4.92
C THR A 339 -3.34 -16.78 -5.24
N ASN A 340 -4.28 -16.77 -4.30
CA ASN A 340 -5.65 -17.28 -4.53
C ASN A 340 -6.50 -16.30 -5.34
N THR A 341 -6.28 -14.99 -5.15
CA THR A 341 -7.09 -13.93 -5.78
C THR A 341 -6.36 -13.19 -6.89
N GLY A 342 -5.03 -13.21 -6.89
CA GLY A 342 -4.18 -12.42 -7.77
C GLY A 342 -4.07 -10.92 -7.38
N LYS A 343 -4.73 -10.50 -6.31
CA LYS A 343 -4.72 -9.11 -5.82
C LYS A 343 -3.41 -8.79 -5.10
N ILE A 344 -3.00 -7.53 -5.18
CA ILE A 344 -1.89 -6.99 -4.39
C ILE A 344 -2.45 -6.56 -3.04
N GLU A 345 -2.01 -7.23 -1.97
CA GLU A 345 -2.49 -6.96 -0.60
C GLU A 345 -1.76 -5.79 0.05
N ASN A 346 -0.50 -5.58 -0.26
CA ASN A 346 0.28 -4.42 0.13
C ASN A 346 1.46 -4.24 -0.83
N ALA A 347 2.05 -3.06 -0.83
CA ALA A 347 3.22 -2.76 -1.64
C ALA A 347 4.24 -1.93 -0.85
N ALA A 348 5.49 -1.93 -1.30
CA ALA A 348 6.52 -1.07 -0.77
C ALA A 348 7.47 -0.63 -1.87
N LYS A 349 8.06 0.57 -1.73
CA LYS A 349 9.11 1.08 -2.61
C LYS A 349 10.26 1.64 -1.79
N CYS A 350 11.48 1.54 -2.33
CA CYS A 350 12.65 2.18 -1.72
C CYS A 350 13.66 2.65 -2.79
N ALA A 351 14.51 3.60 -2.39
CA ALA A 351 15.75 3.89 -3.10
C ALA A 351 16.75 2.75 -2.87
N ILE A 352 17.77 2.67 -3.74
CA ILE A 352 18.81 1.66 -3.64
C ILE A 352 20.01 2.28 -2.94
N SER A 353 20.35 1.75 -1.78
CA SER A 353 21.51 2.20 -1.00
C SER A 353 22.83 1.76 -1.65
N GLU A 354 23.87 2.56 -1.44
CA GLU A 354 25.22 2.20 -1.85
C GLU A 354 25.73 0.98 -1.08
N PHE A 355 26.57 0.19 -1.75
CA PHE A 355 27.30 -0.87 -1.07
C PHE A 355 28.19 -0.25 0.01
N SER A 356 28.10 -0.75 1.23
CA SER A 356 28.95 -0.36 2.34
C SER A 356 29.54 -1.58 3.00
N THR A 357 30.83 -1.64 3.06
CA THR A 357 31.55 -2.69 3.83
C THR A 357 31.36 -2.53 5.33
N THR A 358 30.82 -1.38 5.77
CA THR A 358 30.53 -1.05 7.17
C THR A 358 29.06 -1.24 7.57
N ALA A 359 28.20 -1.66 6.64
CA ALA A 359 26.77 -1.75 6.91
C ALA A 359 26.39 -3.01 7.68
N ILE A 360 26.55 -2.94 9.01
CA ILE A 360 25.54 -3.43 9.93
C ILE A 360 25.14 -2.21 10.75
N SER A 361 24.03 -1.62 10.39
CA SER A 361 23.14 -0.75 11.15
C SER A 361 22.70 0.50 10.41
N SER A 362 21.44 0.57 10.08
CA SER A 362 20.57 1.70 10.34
C SER A 362 19.11 1.27 10.12
N VAL A 363 18.54 0.72 11.16
CA VAL A 363 17.09 0.88 11.39
C VAL A 363 16.96 2.29 11.93
N SER A 364 16.18 3.14 11.24
CA SER A 364 15.89 4.52 11.60
C SER A 364 15.53 4.65 13.08
N GLU A 365 16.29 5.49 13.78
CA GLU A 365 16.05 5.89 15.14
C GLU A 365 14.75 6.67 15.29
N GLY A 366 13.76 6.02 15.90
CA GLY A 366 12.86 6.71 16.81
C GLY A 366 13.56 6.75 18.17
N THR A 367 13.84 7.92 18.66
CA THR A 367 14.50 8.22 19.93
C THR A 367 13.98 7.38 21.10
N ARG A 368 14.65 6.27 21.41
CA ARG A 368 14.64 5.62 22.72
C ARG A 368 16.08 5.28 23.06
N THR A 369 16.56 5.83 24.17
CA THR A 369 17.84 5.49 24.79
C THR A 369 17.80 4.04 25.26
N ALA A 370 18.12 3.10 24.35
CA ALA A 370 18.29 1.70 24.73
C ALA A 370 19.65 1.54 25.41
N VAL A 371 19.65 0.97 26.61
CA VAL A 371 20.87 0.69 27.39
C VAL A 371 21.38 -0.69 27.03
N GLU A 372 22.71 -0.87 26.95
CA GLU A 372 23.33 -2.19 26.82
C GLU A 372 22.88 -3.10 27.97
N ALA A 373 22.26 -4.24 27.63
CA ALA A 373 21.76 -5.21 28.60
C ALA A 373 22.75 -6.38 28.79
N GLU A 374 23.34 -6.86 27.69
CA GLU A 374 24.24 -8.00 27.71
C GLU A 374 25.26 -7.88 26.57
N ARG A 375 26.48 -8.40 26.81
CA ARG A 375 27.58 -8.43 25.84
C ARG A 375 28.18 -9.83 25.76
N TYR A 376 28.53 -10.24 24.53
CA TYR A 376 29.08 -11.57 24.26
C TYR A 376 30.28 -11.48 23.33
N THR A 377 31.20 -12.43 23.43
CA THR A 377 32.22 -12.69 22.43
C THR A 377 31.62 -13.38 21.20
N LEU A 378 32.36 -13.45 20.08
CA LEU A 378 31.87 -14.07 18.85
C LEU A 378 31.54 -15.56 18.99
N ASP A 379 32.19 -16.26 19.92
CA ASP A 379 31.95 -17.66 20.31
C ASP A 379 30.81 -17.83 21.33
N GLY A 380 30.06 -16.75 21.64
CA GLY A 380 28.85 -16.77 22.48
C GLY A 380 29.10 -16.70 23.98
N ARG A 381 30.32 -16.48 24.46
CA ARG A 381 30.63 -16.32 25.89
C ARG A 381 30.22 -14.91 26.35
N ARG A 382 29.42 -14.83 27.41
CA ARG A 382 29.02 -13.56 28.01
C ARG A 382 30.23 -12.86 28.68
N ILE A 383 30.36 -11.56 28.43
CA ILE A 383 31.40 -10.70 28.97
C ILE A 383 30.77 -9.45 29.58
N THR A 384 31.39 -8.90 30.63
CA THR A 384 30.89 -7.73 31.35
C THR A 384 31.56 -6.43 30.93
N THR A 385 32.66 -6.51 30.19
CA THR A 385 33.40 -5.37 29.67
C THR A 385 33.76 -5.63 28.19
N PRO A 386 33.83 -4.58 27.35
CA PRO A 386 34.29 -4.72 25.97
C PRO A 386 35.66 -5.40 25.89
N GLN A 387 35.81 -6.38 25.00
CA GLN A 387 37.08 -7.06 24.74
C GLN A 387 37.52 -6.79 23.31
N LYS A 388 38.82 -6.68 23.09
CA LYS A 388 39.42 -6.49 21.76
C LYS A 388 38.87 -7.51 20.77
N GLY A 389 38.45 -7.04 19.58
CA GLY A 389 37.85 -7.82 18.53
C GLY A 389 36.34 -7.60 18.40
N ILE A 390 35.63 -8.61 17.93
CA ILE A 390 34.19 -8.51 17.68
C ILE A 390 33.41 -8.89 18.93
N ASN A 391 32.56 -7.97 19.40
CA ASN A 391 31.62 -8.21 20.51
C ASN A 391 30.17 -8.17 19.97
N ILE A 392 29.30 -9.02 20.48
CA ILE A 392 27.86 -9.02 20.22
C ILE A 392 27.19 -8.34 21.41
N VAL A 393 26.47 -7.25 21.17
CA VAL A 393 25.80 -6.47 22.21
C VAL A 393 24.29 -6.59 22.06
N LYS A 394 23.62 -6.98 23.12
CA LYS A 394 22.16 -7.02 23.22
C LYS A 394 21.68 -5.84 24.07
N TYR A 395 20.72 -5.08 23.56
CA TYR A 395 20.16 -3.89 24.21
C TYR A 395 18.85 -4.22 24.94
N SER A 396 18.47 -3.34 25.87
CA SER A 396 17.25 -3.46 26.67
C SER A 396 15.95 -3.46 25.87
N ASP A 397 15.97 -3.00 24.62
CA ASP A 397 14.86 -3.01 23.67
C ASP A 397 14.83 -4.25 22.77
N GLY A 398 15.71 -5.25 23.04
CA GLY A 398 15.80 -6.49 22.28
C GLY A 398 16.68 -6.42 21.03
N ARG A 399 17.22 -5.26 20.67
CA ARG A 399 18.18 -5.14 19.56
C ARG A 399 19.48 -5.85 19.88
N VAL A 400 20.08 -6.43 18.84
CA VAL A 400 21.40 -7.03 18.91
C VAL A 400 22.31 -6.34 17.91
N SER A 401 23.46 -5.82 18.33
CA SER A 401 24.46 -5.24 17.47
C SER A 401 25.81 -5.94 17.58
N LYS A 402 26.61 -5.80 16.55
CA LYS A 402 28.00 -6.27 16.50
C LYS A 402 28.91 -5.04 16.62
N GLU A 403 29.73 -5.00 17.65
CA GLU A 403 30.69 -3.93 17.87
C GLU A 403 32.11 -4.44 17.66
N VAL A 404 32.93 -3.64 16.98
CA VAL A 404 34.36 -3.91 16.86
C VAL A 404 35.08 -3.06 17.86
N VAL A 405 35.76 -3.67 18.84
CA VAL A 405 36.56 -2.98 19.84
C VAL A 405 38.00 -3.03 19.38
N THR A 406 38.55 -1.85 19.07
CA THR A 406 39.96 -1.63 18.82
C THR A 406 40.62 -1.10 20.10
N ASP A 407 41.95 -1.16 20.20
CA ASP A 407 42.68 -0.68 21.40
C ASP A 407 42.30 0.74 21.78
#